data_8ca97abd6d5a7c9c33f179bb7edb41c8
#
_entry.id   8ca97abd6d5a7c9c33f179bb7edb41c8
#
_cell.length_a   1.000
_cell.length_b   1.000
_cell.length_c   1.000
_cell.angle_alpha   90.00
_cell.angle_beta   90.00
_cell.angle_gamma   90.00
#
_symmetry.space_group_name_H-M   'P 1'
#
loop_
_entity.id
_entity.type
_entity.pdbx_description
1 polymer ?
#
loop_
_entity_poly.entity_id
_entity_poly.type
_entity_poly.pdbx_seq_one_letter_code
_entity_poly.pdbx_strand_id
1 'polypeptide(L)'
;MRTEVIAIIVITVAAATLTAPLTSAQIGIPILIDLAHKQPTAGVDVIMNVVPEASWYVLVRTKEDADALPAAIKARATVVIGDFATVDLERLRIAMVIIGQPQAPLTPEEIAALAKWFTAAPGRALWVAADSDYPAQGSELAQEVANMIMEAIGSNLRVDYTSAYCYVSLNLTGASYRLLGYVNVSEVPELRYGSDLVLFHGPGPLAWVDDAGNWRRLSPTEKPRNTYIIAMTSPYSEITENQVEPTGKNAKVYKPGDKGQFVLMAAQLIPVKDKYNVAILSGETPYGGYYPGVAWQYYGVVLSGPRFVRNVILWATGYMGELKEYAKLAALPEQIRSDVDRTLTQLRSDIERRINSVEATVAGFSSTLNAALALAAVALILAIVALALAFRKPAPKPSSETV
;
A
#
# COMPACT_ATOMS: atom_id res chain seq x y z
N MET A 1 -0.83 -36.53 -64.77
CA MET A 1 -1.36 -36.98 -63.47
C MET A 1 -0.34 -37.00 -62.31
N ARG A 2 0.95 -37.25 -62.49
CA ARG A 2 1.94 -37.25 -61.34
C ARG A 2 2.39 -35.87 -60.89
N THR A 3 2.45 -34.86 -61.77
CA THR A 3 2.89 -33.50 -61.42
C THR A 3 1.83 -32.65 -60.70
N GLU A 4 0.56 -32.87 -61.04
CA GLU A 4 -0.54 -32.13 -60.40
C GLU A 4 -0.81 -32.61 -58.94
N VAL A 5 -0.60 -33.91 -58.66
CA VAL A 5 -0.77 -34.47 -57.33
C VAL A 5 0.32 -33.98 -56.38
N ILE A 6 1.56 -33.78 -56.87
CA ILE A 6 2.67 -33.25 -56.08
C ILE A 6 2.43 -31.77 -55.74
N ALA A 7 1.91 -30.99 -56.70
CA ALA A 7 1.59 -29.56 -56.45
C ALA A 7 0.49 -29.39 -55.40
N ILE A 8 -0.55 -30.23 -55.40
CA ILE A 8 -1.62 -30.19 -54.41
C ILE A 8 -1.13 -30.59 -53.01
N ILE A 9 -0.26 -31.59 -52.91
CA ILE A 9 0.30 -32.01 -51.61
C ILE A 9 1.22 -30.92 -51.04
N VAL A 10 2.04 -30.25 -51.83
CA VAL A 10 2.92 -29.16 -51.40
C VAL A 10 2.11 -27.94 -50.94
N ILE A 11 1.03 -27.58 -51.62
CA ILE A 11 0.16 -26.48 -51.25
C ILE A 11 -0.63 -26.82 -49.98
N THR A 12 -1.07 -28.07 -49.82
CA THR A 12 -1.82 -28.50 -48.61
C THR A 12 -0.89 -28.54 -47.36
N VAL A 13 0.35 -28.96 -47.50
CA VAL A 13 1.35 -28.93 -46.43
C VAL A 13 1.76 -27.50 -46.10
N ALA A 14 1.93 -26.63 -47.08
CA ALA A 14 2.23 -25.21 -46.84
C ALA A 14 1.04 -24.47 -46.21
N ALA A 15 -0.20 -24.80 -46.57
CA ALA A 15 -1.39 -24.24 -45.94
C ALA A 15 -1.58 -24.76 -44.50
N ALA A 16 -1.25 -26.02 -44.21
CA ALA A 16 -1.34 -26.59 -42.88
C ALA A 16 -0.26 -26.01 -41.91
N THR A 17 0.89 -25.61 -42.46
CA THR A 17 1.95 -24.93 -41.64
C THR A 17 1.63 -23.44 -41.41
N LEU A 18 0.81 -22.81 -42.25
CA LEU A 18 0.39 -21.41 -42.08
C LEU A 18 -0.83 -21.22 -41.17
N THR A 19 -1.55 -22.31 -40.84
CA THR A 19 -2.72 -22.30 -39.95
C THR A 19 -2.40 -22.81 -38.53
N ALA A 20 -1.15 -23.10 -38.21
CA ALA A 20 -0.76 -23.18 -36.80
C ALA A 20 -1.13 -21.83 -36.17
N PRO A 21 -2.03 -21.80 -35.16
CA PRO A 21 -2.25 -20.53 -34.48
C PRO A 21 -0.88 -20.09 -34.00
N LEU A 22 -0.43 -18.96 -34.52
CA LEU A 22 0.58 -18.17 -33.79
C LEU A 22 -0.08 -17.92 -32.46
N THR A 23 0.12 -18.84 -31.52
CA THR A 23 -0.01 -18.49 -30.10
C THR A 23 0.93 -17.31 -29.95
N SER A 24 0.38 -16.10 -30.05
CA SER A 24 1.08 -14.91 -29.62
C SER A 24 1.57 -15.27 -28.24
N ALA A 25 2.86 -15.54 -28.10
CA ALA A 25 3.47 -15.63 -26.80
C ALA A 25 3.06 -14.33 -26.13
N GLN A 26 2.13 -14.42 -25.23
CA GLN A 26 1.64 -13.26 -24.48
C GLN A 26 2.88 -12.80 -23.75
N ILE A 27 3.52 -11.73 -24.25
CA ILE A 27 4.74 -11.17 -23.68
C ILE A 27 4.30 -10.43 -22.43
N GLY A 28 3.86 -11.20 -21.44
CA GLY A 28 3.51 -10.71 -20.13
C GLY A 28 4.74 -10.66 -19.22
N ILE A 29 4.68 -9.87 -18.18
CA ILE A 29 5.69 -9.85 -17.12
C ILE A 29 5.58 -11.19 -16.36
N PRO A 30 6.61 -12.07 -16.35
CA PRO A 30 6.53 -13.35 -15.65
C PRO A 30 6.61 -13.12 -14.14
N ILE A 31 5.50 -13.34 -13.44
CA ILE A 31 5.38 -13.15 -11.99
C ILE A 31 4.97 -14.45 -11.32
N LEU A 32 5.67 -14.82 -10.26
CA LEU A 32 5.37 -16.00 -9.47
C LEU A 32 4.81 -15.58 -8.10
N ILE A 33 3.66 -16.15 -7.76
CA ILE A 33 3.04 -16.06 -6.44
C ILE A 33 3.32 -17.37 -5.68
N ASP A 34 3.83 -17.25 -4.47
CA ASP A 34 4.09 -18.39 -3.59
C ASP A 34 2.82 -18.82 -2.85
N LEU A 35 2.41 -20.06 -3.05
CA LEU A 35 1.40 -20.76 -2.24
C LEU A 35 1.92 -22.09 -1.70
N ALA A 36 3.21 -22.39 -1.90
CA ALA A 36 3.82 -23.63 -1.43
C ALA A 36 4.01 -23.67 0.09
N HIS A 37 3.98 -22.52 0.75
CA HIS A 37 4.17 -22.40 2.21
C HIS A 37 2.85 -22.17 2.95
N LYS A 38 1.78 -22.83 2.46
CA LYS A 38 0.43 -22.87 3.06
C LYS A 38 -0.25 -21.49 3.17
N GLN A 39 0.13 -20.54 2.34
CA GLN A 39 -0.55 -19.27 2.29
C GLN A 39 -2.00 -19.46 1.78
N PRO A 40 -3.01 -18.82 2.42
CA PRO A 40 -4.35 -18.78 1.88
C PRO A 40 -4.41 -18.09 0.52
N THR A 41 -5.37 -18.47 -0.31
CA THR A 41 -5.50 -17.96 -1.69
C THR A 41 -6.33 -16.69 -1.82
N ALA A 42 -6.85 -16.15 -0.74
CA ALA A 42 -7.69 -14.95 -0.75
C ALA A 42 -6.98 -13.77 -1.44
N GLY A 43 -7.62 -13.12 -2.40
CA GLY A 43 -7.08 -11.97 -3.11
C GLY A 43 -6.10 -12.27 -4.24
N VAL A 44 -5.64 -13.52 -4.43
CA VAL A 44 -4.74 -13.90 -5.53
C VAL A 44 -5.38 -13.63 -6.89
N ASP A 45 -6.64 -14.00 -7.06
CA ASP A 45 -7.41 -13.74 -8.28
C ASP A 45 -7.62 -12.24 -8.52
N VAL A 46 -7.79 -11.44 -7.45
CA VAL A 46 -7.89 -9.98 -7.56
C VAL A 46 -6.58 -9.39 -8.08
N ILE A 47 -5.42 -9.82 -7.52
CA ILE A 47 -4.10 -9.40 -8.00
C ILE A 47 -3.93 -9.74 -9.49
N MET A 48 -4.28 -10.95 -9.90
CA MET A 48 -4.19 -11.38 -11.29
C MET A 48 -5.11 -10.56 -12.21
N ASN A 49 -6.26 -10.14 -11.71
CA ASN A 49 -7.21 -9.31 -12.46
C ASN A 49 -6.71 -7.88 -12.66
N VAL A 50 -6.07 -7.30 -11.64
CA VAL A 50 -5.65 -5.89 -11.70
C VAL A 50 -4.32 -5.69 -12.41
N VAL A 51 -3.56 -6.77 -12.71
CA VAL A 51 -2.32 -6.73 -13.50
C VAL A 51 -2.44 -7.66 -14.72
N PRO A 52 -3.27 -7.31 -15.70
CA PRO A 52 -3.46 -8.13 -16.91
C PRO A 52 -2.20 -8.22 -17.78
N GLU A 53 -1.22 -7.36 -17.57
CA GLU A 53 0.07 -7.38 -18.23
C GLU A 53 0.98 -8.52 -17.78
N ALA A 54 0.65 -9.20 -16.70
CA ALA A 54 1.48 -10.28 -16.15
C ALA A 54 1.17 -11.64 -16.79
N SER A 55 2.22 -12.44 -16.96
CA SER A 55 2.15 -13.89 -17.13
C SER A 55 2.30 -14.55 -15.76
N TRP A 56 1.19 -15.03 -15.22
CA TRP A 56 1.15 -15.50 -13.85
C TRP A 56 1.62 -16.95 -13.71
N TYR A 57 2.44 -17.17 -12.69
CA TYR A 57 2.83 -18.47 -12.17
C TYR A 57 2.41 -18.58 -10.71
N VAL A 58 1.98 -19.75 -10.29
CA VAL A 58 1.63 -20.05 -8.90
C VAL A 58 2.42 -21.26 -8.47
N LEU A 59 3.25 -21.12 -7.45
CA LEU A 59 4.02 -22.21 -6.85
C LEU A 59 3.17 -22.90 -5.78
N VAL A 60 3.05 -24.21 -5.87
CA VAL A 60 2.37 -25.05 -4.89
C VAL A 60 3.26 -26.26 -4.55
N ARG A 61 3.16 -26.78 -3.32
CA ARG A 61 4.06 -27.84 -2.85
C ARG A 61 3.80 -29.18 -3.53
N THR A 62 2.53 -29.54 -3.71
CA THR A 62 2.11 -30.87 -4.16
C THR A 62 1.08 -30.80 -5.29
N LYS A 63 0.81 -31.97 -5.90
CA LYS A 63 -0.27 -32.09 -6.88
C LYS A 63 -1.65 -31.89 -6.24
N GLU A 64 -1.82 -32.34 -5.03
CA GLU A 64 -3.05 -32.18 -4.25
C GLU A 64 -3.34 -30.69 -3.98
N ASP A 65 -2.31 -29.90 -3.65
CA ASP A 65 -2.43 -28.45 -3.51
C ASP A 65 -2.82 -27.80 -4.85
N ALA A 66 -2.23 -28.26 -5.97
CA ALA A 66 -2.57 -27.79 -7.31
C ALA A 66 -4.04 -28.09 -7.68
N ASP A 67 -4.50 -29.29 -7.35
CA ASP A 67 -5.88 -29.73 -7.61
C ASP A 67 -6.87 -28.94 -6.73
N ALA A 68 -6.48 -28.53 -5.52
CA ALA A 68 -7.28 -27.75 -4.58
C ALA A 68 -7.37 -26.25 -4.91
N LEU A 69 -6.54 -25.72 -5.80
CA LEU A 69 -6.57 -24.30 -6.17
C LEU A 69 -7.94 -23.87 -6.71
N PRO A 70 -8.42 -22.67 -6.36
CA PRO A 70 -9.62 -22.08 -6.97
C PRO A 70 -9.57 -22.03 -8.48
N ALA A 71 -10.70 -22.31 -9.12
CA ALA A 71 -10.81 -22.31 -10.59
C ALA A 71 -10.38 -20.99 -11.24
N ALA A 72 -10.66 -19.86 -10.57
CA ALA A 72 -10.27 -18.52 -11.03
C ALA A 72 -8.74 -18.35 -11.13
N ILE A 73 -7.98 -18.96 -10.22
CA ILE A 73 -6.52 -18.95 -10.23
C ILE A 73 -6.01 -19.89 -11.33
N LYS A 74 -6.52 -21.12 -11.39
CA LYS A 74 -6.13 -22.11 -12.42
C LYS A 74 -6.37 -21.62 -13.84
N ALA A 75 -7.40 -20.82 -14.05
CA ALA A 75 -7.72 -20.27 -15.38
C ALA A 75 -6.75 -19.17 -15.84
N ARG A 76 -5.94 -18.60 -14.94
CA ARG A 76 -5.09 -17.43 -15.22
C ARG A 76 -3.60 -17.66 -15.01
N ALA A 77 -3.23 -18.70 -14.28
CA ALA A 77 -1.86 -18.96 -13.92
C ALA A 77 -1.37 -20.32 -14.40
N THR A 78 -0.10 -20.38 -14.76
CA THR A 78 0.62 -21.65 -14.89
C THR A 78 0.94 -22.15 -13.49
N VAL A 79 0.39 -23.31 -13.13
CA VAL A 79 0.66 -23.95 -11.85
C VAL A 79 2.00 -24.67 -11.91
N VAL A 80 2.89 -24.36 -10.98
CA VAL A 80 4.23 -24.96 -10.82
C VAL A 80 4.22 -25.77 -9.53
N ILE A 81 4.55 -27.04 -9.61
CA ILE A 81 4.61 -27.93 -8.44
C ILE A 81 6.05 -28.08 -7.99
N GLY A 82 6.30 -27.85 -6.70
CA GLY A 82 7.60 -27.93 -6.07
C GLY A 82 7.79 -26.86 -5.00
N ASP A 83 9.01 -26.44 -4.81
CA ASP A 83 9.45 -25.40 -3.90
C ASP A 83 10.57 -24.57 -4.54
N PHE A 84 11.04 -23.53 -3.84
CA PHE A 84 12.08 -22.64 -4.39
C PHE A 84 13.43 -23.35 -4.60
N ALA A 85 13.72 -24.45 -3.90
CA ALA A 85 14.95 -25.22 -4.09
C ALA A 85 14.91 -26.10 -5.32
N THR A 86 13.71 -26.52 -5.76
CA THR A 86 13.50 -27.49 -6.85
C THR A 86 13.06 -26.84 -8.16
N VAL A 87 12.43 -25.66 -8.10
CA VAL A 87 11.92 -24.95 -9.27
C VAL A 87 12.99 -24.03 -9.85
N ASP A 88 13.24 -24.17 -11.16
CA ASP A 88 14.17 -23.32 -11.90
C ASP A 88 13.50 -22.00 -12.33
N LEU A 89 13.62 -20.99 -11.46
CA LEU A 89 13.08 -19.64 -11.69
C LEU A 89 13.72 -18.93 -12.90
N GLU A 90 14.97 -19.28 -13.23
CA GLU A 90 15.68 -18.77 -14.41
C GLU A 90 15.06 -19.30 -15.69
N ARG A 91 14.83 -20.60 -15.77
CA ARG A 91 14.17 -21.23 -16.92
C ARG A 91 12.77 -20.69 -17.15
N LEU A 92 12.05 -20.39 -16.08
CA LEU A 92 10.72 -19.74 -16.14
C LEU A 92 10.80 -18.26 -16.44
N ARG A 93 12.02 -17.67 -16.47
CA ARG A 93 12.28 -16.24 -16.69
C ARG A 93 11.53 -15.34 -15.72
N ILE A 94 11.32 -15.78 -14.48
CA ILE A 94 10.58 -15.03 -13.48
C ILE A 94 11.24 -13.66 -13.28
N ALA A 95 10.46 -12.59 -13.46
CA ALA A 95 10.87 -11.22 -13.23
C ALA A 95 10.57 -10.75 -11.81
N MET A 96 9.49 -11.30 -11.21
CA MET A 96 9.10 -10.95 -9.84
C MET A 96 8.59 -12.19 -9.11
N VAL A 97 9.00 -12.31 -7.85
CA VAL A 97 8.42 -13.27 -6.89
C VAL A 97 7.68 -12.50 -5.82
N ILE A 98 6.46 -12.95 -5.47
CA ILE A 98 5.66 -12.41 -4.38
C ILE A 98 5.44 -13.53 -3.37
N ILE A 99 5.96 -13.33 -2.16
CA ILE A 99 5.80 -14.23 -1.02
C ILE A 99 4.88 -13.52 -0.03
N GLY A 100 3.66 -14.03 0.11
CA GLY A 100 2.70 -13.58 1.10
C GLY A 100 3.10 -14.02 2.51
N GLN A 101 2.17 -13.96 3.43
CA GLN A 101 2.36 -14.46 4.79
C GLN A 101 2.53 -16.00 4.79
N PRO A 102 3.73 -16.55 4.97
CA PRO A 102 3.92 -18.01 5.02
C PRO A 102 3.34 -18.57 6.33
N GLN A 103 2.63 -19.70 6.20
CA GLN A 103 2.11 -20.48 7.32
C GLN A 103 2.96 -21.75 7.57
N ALA A 104 4.03 -21.93 6.79
CA ALA A 104 5.06 -22.94 6.96
C ALA A 104 6.42 -22.31 6.69
N PRO A 105 7.48 -22.74 7.38
CA PRO A 105 8.82 -22.18 7.18
C PRO A 105 9.36 -22.52 5.77
N LEU A 106 10.18 -21.61 5.23
CA LEU A 106 11.06 -21.92 4.11
C LEU A 106 12.31 -22.64 4.64
N THR A 107 12.81 -23.61 3.90
CA THR A 107 14.07 -24.26 4.24
C THR A 107 15.27 -23.36 3.91
N PRO A 108 16.44 -23.58 4.52
CA PRO A 108 17.67 -22.86 4.15
C PRO A 108 18.01 -22.97 2.66
N GLU A 109 17.75 -24.12 2.04
CA GLU A 109 17.98 -24.38 0.62
C GLU A 109 17.04 -23.55 -0.26
N GLU A 110 15.78 -23.39 0.14
CA GLU A 110 14.81 -22.53 -0.55
C GLU A 110 15.22 -21.06 -0.48
N ILE A 111 15.64 -20.58 0.69
CA ILE A 111 16.12 -19.22 0.89
C ILE A 111 17.38 -18.97 0.07
N ALA A 112 18.33 -19.91 0.06
CA ALA A 112 19.55 -19.81 -0.75
C ALA A 112 19.24 -19.79 -2.26
N ALA A 113 18.27 -20.57 -2.72
CA ALA A 113 17.83 -20.59 -4.12
C ALA A 113 17.17 -19.27 -4.53
N LEU A 114 16.32 -18.70 -3.68
CA LEU A 114 15.75 -17.36 -3.88
C LEU A 114 16.82 -16.28 -3.95
N ALA A 115 17.77 -16.30 -3.01
CA ALA A 115 18.87 -15.34 -2.99
C ALA A 115 19.75 -15.46 -4.24
N LYS A 116 20.08 -16.69 -4.65
CA LYS A 116 20.82 -16.96 -5.88
C LYS A 116 20.08 -16.43 -7.09
N TRP A 117 18.78 -16.73 -7.23
CA TRP A 117 17.96 -16.21 -8.31
C TRP A 117 17.96 -14.69 -8.26
N PHE A 118 17.67 -14.05 -7.13
CA PHE A 118 17.54 -12.60 -7.02
C PHE A 118 18.82 -11.88 -7.41
N THR A 119 20.01 -12.41 -7.07
CA THR A 119 21.29 -11.76 -7.29
C THR A 119 21.97 -12.13 -8.63
N ALA A 120 21.51 -13.15 -9.34
CA ALA A 120 22.18 -13.64 -10.56
C ALA A 120 22.06 -12.65 -11.76
N ALA A 121 20.95 -11.92 -11.87
CA ALA A 121 20.71 -10.99 -12.95
C ALA A 121 20.00 -9.72 -12.46
N PRO A 122 20.21 -8.57 -13.11
CA PRO A 122 19.51 -7.32 -12.81
C PRO A 122 18.06 -7.33 -13.32
N GLY A 123 17.25 -6.39 -12.80
CA GLY A 123 15.88 -6.17 -13.24
C GLY A 123 14.88 -7.15 -12.61
N ARG A 124 15.23 -7.75 -11.47
CA ARG A 124 14.34 -8.64 -10.70
C ARG A 124 13.72 -7.91 -9.52
N ALA A 125 12.53 -8.35 -9.15
CA ALA A 125 11.84 -7.89 -7.98
C ALA A 125 11.49 -9.04 -7.05
N LEU A 126 11.55 -8.79 -5.75
CA LEU A 126 11.11 -9.72 -4.72
C LEU A 126 10.27 -8.94 -3.70
N TRP A 127 9.00 -9.31 -3.57
CA TRP A 127 8.12 -8.77 -2.53
C TRP A 127 7.91 -9.84 -1.47
N VAL A 128 8.44 -9.59 -0.29
CA VAL A 128 8.26 -10.44 0.87
C VAL A 128 7.34 -9.73 1.85
N ALA A 129 6.30 -10.43 2.27
CA ALA A 129 5.37 -9.95 3.26
C ALA A 129 5.58 -10.67 4.59
N ALA A 130 5.47 -9.91 5.66
CA ALA A 130 5.32 -10.42 7.01
C ALA A 130 3.86 -10.28 7.45
N ASP A 131 3.62 -10.30 8.73
CA ASP A 131 2.36 -9.98 9.39
C ASP A 131 2.68 -9.58 10.83
N SER A 132 1.69 -9.59 11.70
CA SER A 132 1.86 -9.33 13.12
C SER A 132 2.57 -10.47 13.85
N ASP A 133 3.02 -10.18 15.06
CA ASP A 133 3.43 -11.18 16.05
C ASP A 133 2.22 -11.87 16.74
N TYR A 134 0.98 -11.60 16.30
CA TYR A 134 -0.23 -12.14 16.93
C TYR A 134 -0.40 -13.65 16.63
N PRO A 135 -0.54 -14.53 17.66
CA PRO A 135 -0.49 -15.99 17.48
C PRO A 135 -1.50 -16.56 16.49
N ALA A 136 -2.73 -16.01 16.44
CA ALA A 136 -3.78 -16.51 15.56
C ALA A 136 -3.60 -16.11 14.09
N GLN A 137 -2.61 -15.26 13.78
CA GLN A 137 -2.30 -14.78 12.42
C GLN A 137 -0.96 -15.29 11.90
N GLY A 138 -0.57 -16.49 12.27
CA GLY A 138 0.71 -17.09 11.86
C GLY A 138 1.87 -16.71 12.74
N SER A 139 1.67 -15.82 13.70
CA SER A 139 2.67 -15.50 14.70
C SER A 139 3.96 -14.91 14.08
N GLU A 140 5.07 -14.98 14.78
CA GLU A 140 6.37 -14.48 14.34
C GLU A 140 6.99 -15.26 13.17
N LEU A 141 6.40 -16.40 12.76
CA LEU A 141 6.94 -17.20 11.65
C LEU A 141 7.11 -16.38 10.38
N ALA A 142 6.07 -15.61 9.99
CA ALA A 142 6.14 -14.79 8.78
C ALA A 142 7.18 -13.67 8.91
N GLN A 143 7.32 -13.08 10.09
CA GLN A 143 8.33 -12.05 10.37
C GLN A 143 9.75 -12.66 10.30
N GLU A 144 9.95 -13.85 10.87
CA GLU A 144 11.23 -14.55 10.84
C GLU A 144 11.63 -14.93 9.41
N VAL A 145 10.73 -15.56 8.65
CA VAL A 145 10.97 -15.94 7.26
C VAL A 145 11.29 -14.70 6.41
N ALA A 146 10.53 -13.61 6.59
CA ALA A 146 10.79 -12.36 5.88
C ALA A 146 12.20 -11.81 6.19
N ASN A 147 12.59 -11.81 7.46
CA ASN A 147 13.91 -11.34 7.90
C ASN A 147 15.04 -12.22 7.33
N MET A 148 14.88 -13.54 7.33
CA MET A 148 15.86 -14.48 6.76
C MET A 148 16.03 -14.28 5.25
N ILE A 149 14.94 -14.10 4.51
CA ILE A 149 15.00 -13.84 3.06
C ILE A 149 15.68 -12.49 2.79
N MET A 150 15.28 -11.43 3.49
CA MET A 150 15.88 -10.10 3.33
C MET A 150 17.37 -10.09 3.61
N GLU A 151 17.80 -10.81 4.62
CA GLU A 151 19.21 -10.99 4.92
C GLU A 151 19.95 -11.73 3.81
N ALA A 152 19.40 -12.84 3.34
CA ALA A 152 20.04 -13.68 2.30
C ALA A 152 20.21 -12.94 0.97
N ILE A 153 19.31 -12.02 0.63
CA ILE A 153 19.42 -11.20 -0.60
C ILE A 153 20.28 -9.92 -0.43
N GLY A 154 20.84 -9.70 0.76
CA GLY A 154 21.67 -8.54 1.07
C GLY A 154 20.89 -7.24 1.34
N SER A 155 19.60 -7.34 1.69
CA SER A 155 18.82 -6.18 2.12
C SER A 155 19.05 -5.89 3.61
N ASN A 156 19.11 -4.59 3.92
CA ASN A 156 19.15 -4.12 5.32
C ASN A 156 17.76 -4.08 5.98
N LEU A 157 16.68 -4.17 5.20
CA LEU A 157 15.32 -4.08 5.73
C LEU A 157 14.99 -5.30 6.60
N ARG A 158 14.28 -5.04 7.70
CA ARG A 158 13.76 -6.05 8.63
C ARG A 158 12.35 -5.67 9.07
N VAL A 159 11.58 -6.64 9.50
CA VAL A 159 10.36 -6.43 10.28
C VAL A 159 10.65 -6.73 11.74
N ASP A 160 10.21 -5.86 12.65
CA ASP A 160 10.39 -6.11 14.09
C ASP A 160 9.33 -7.11 14.61
N TYR A 161 9.63 -7.80 15.69
CA TYR A 161 8.75 -8.82 16.29
C TYR A 161 7.68 -8.17 17.18
N THR A 162 6.90 -7.29 16.57
CA THR A 162 5.82 -6.52 17.21
C THR A 162 4.69 -6.29 16.21
N SER A 163 3.63 -5.64 16.67
CA SER A 163 2.54 -5.14 15.81
C SER A 163 2.32 -3.64 15.99
N ALA A 164 1.81 -2.98 14.96
CA ALA A 164 1.38 -1.60 15.02
C ALA A 164 -0.15 -1.50 15.10
N TYR A 165 -0.66 -0.66 15.99
CA TYR A 165 -2.07 -0.30 16.14
C TYR A 165 -2.28 1.17 15.79
N CYS A 166 -3.48 1.53 15.33
CA CYS A 166 -3.78 2.90 14.92
C CYS A 166 -5.13 3.37 15.46
N TYR A 167 -5.12 4.44 16.24
CA TYR A 167 -6.34 5.01 16.84
C TYR A 167 -7.25 5.72 15.82
N VAL A 168 -6.68 6.24 14.71
CA VAL A 168 -7.51 6.74 13.59
C VAL A 168 -8.28 5.60 12.94
N SER A 169 -7.62 4.45 12.73
CA SER A 169 -8.25 3.26 12.20
C SER A 169 -9.33 2.71 13.13
N LEU A 170 -9.16 2.81 14.45
CA LEU A 170 -10.19 2.45 15.43
C LEU A 170 -11.51 3.19 15.17
N ASN A 171 -11.45 4.50 14.89
CA ASN A 171 -12.62 5.30 14.60
C ASN A 171 -13.30 4.94 13.28
N LEU A 172 -12.53 4.43 12.30
CA LEU A 172 -13.02 4.10 10.96
C LEU A 172 -13.52 2.66 10.85
N THR A 173 -12.85 1.72 11.50
CA THR A 173 -13.05 0.27 11.33
C THR A 173 -13.55 -0.44 12.59
N GLY A 174 -13.63 0.26 13.71
CA GLY A 174 -14.07 -0.27 15.01
C GLY A 174 -12.99 -1.04 15.79
N ALA A 175 -11.73 -1.11 15.30
CA ALA A 175 -10.62 -1.69 16.05
C ALA A 175 -9.28 -1.10 15.59
N SER A 176 -8.36 -0.88 16.54
CA SER A 176 -7.04 -0.26 16.28
C SER A 176 -6.10 -1.17 15.47
N TYR A 177 -6.18 -2.49 15.63
CA TYR A 177 -5.43 -3.48 14.86
C TYR A 177 -5.91 -3.61 13.40
N ARG A 178 -7.11 -3.13 13.06
CA ARG A 178 -7.61 -3.01 11.68
C ARG A 178 -7.02 -1.76 11.05
N LEU A 179 -5.71 -1.72 10.99
CA LEU A 179 -4.95 -0.54 10.64
C LEU A 179 -5.10 -0.21 9.15
N LEU A 180 -5.30 1.08 8.87
CA LEU A 180 -5.26 1.63 7.52
C LEU A 180 -3.93 2.36 7.33
N GLY A 181 -3.12 1.87 6.40
CA GLY A 181 -1.85 2.46 6.04
C GLY A 181 -2.01 3.56 4.99
N TYR A 182 -1.22 4.62 5.13
CA TYR A 182 -1.19 5.75 4.21
C TYR A 182 -0.11 5.54 3.16
N VAL A 183 -0.51 5.55 1.88
CA VAL A 183 0.37 5.41 0.72
C VAL A 183 0.68 6.76 0.07
N ASN A 184 -0.14 7.77 0.29
CA ASN A 184 0.08 9.13 -0.19
C ASN A 184 1.39 9.77 0.32
N VAL A 185 1.99 9.20 1.37
CA VAL A 185 3.31 9.56 1.91
C VAL A 185 4.47 8.83 1.23
N SER A 186 4.20 7.93 0.28
CA SER A 186 5.25 7.15 -0.40
C SER A 186 6.32 8.06 -1.01
N GLU A 187 7.57 7.68 -0.84
CA GLU A 187 8.72 8.35 -1.50
C GLU A 187 8.85 7.98 -2.97
N VAL A 188 8.08 6.98 -3.43
CA VAL A 188 7.94 6.60 -4.83
C VAL A 188 6.66 7.24 -5.37
N PRO A 189 6.75 8.32 -6.17
CA PRO A 189 5.59 9.07 -6.63
C PRO A 189 4.56 8.22 -7.39
N GLU A 190 5.04 7.25 -8.16
CA GLU A 190 4.22 6.36 -8.98
C GLU A 190 3.26 5.51 -8.13
N LEU A 191 3.65 5.18 -6.91
CA LEU A 191 2.82 4.38 -6.00
C LEU A 191 1.66 5.17 -5.40
N ARG A 192 1.76 6.51 -5.40
CA ARG A 192 0.69 7.40 -4.91
C ARG A 192 -0.47 7.52 -5.90
N TYR A 193 -0.25 7.18 -7.17
CA TYR A 193 -1.24 7.42 -8.23
C TYR A 193 -2.52 6.62 -8.01
N GLY A 194 -3.62 7.31 -7.68
CA GLY A 194 -4.91 6.71 -7.37
C GLY A 194 -4.89 5.79 -6.14
N SER A 195 -3.88 5.94 -5.27
CA SER A 195 -3.71 5.15 -4.05
C SER A 195 -3.55 6.07 -2.85
N ASP A 196 -4.35 5.85 -1.82
CA ASP A 196 -4.35 6.66 -0.59
C ASP A 196 -4.31 5.77 0.65
N LEU A 197 -5.42 5.08 0.95
CA LEU A 197 -5.54 4.19 2.09
C LEU A 197 -5.52 2.72 1.64
N VAL A 198 -4.72 1.90 2.32
CA VAL A 198 -4.59 0.46 2.10
C VAL A 198 -4.73 -0.27 3.42
N LEU A 199 -5.32 -1.45 3.40
CA LEU A 199 -5.44 -2.28 4.60
C LEU A 199 -4.06 -2.84 5.00
N PHE A 200 -3.74 -2.67 6.27
CA PHE A 200 -2.67 -3.34 6.99
C PHE A 200 -3.27 -3.92 8.27
N HIS A 201 -3.61 -5.19 8.27
CA HIS A 201 -4.34 -5.82 9.37
C HIS A 201 -3.39 -6.34 10.45
N GLY A 202 -3.16 -5.53 11.48
CA GLY A 202 -2.23 -5.86 12.56
C GLY A 202 -0.78 -5.97 12.09
N PRO A 203 -0.26 -4.99 11.34
CA PRO A 203 1.00 -5.13 10.62
C PRO A 203 2.21 -5.13 11.55
N GLY A 204 3.25 -5.86 11.18
CA GLY A 204 4.59 -5.68 11.74
C GLY A 204 5.21 -4.35 11.28
N PRO A 205 5.70 -3.49 12.18
CA PRO A 205 6.43 -2.28 11.82
C PRO A 205 7.83 -2.63 11.29
N LEU A 206 8.30 -1.85 10.30
CA LEU A 206 9.60 -2.11 9.70
C LEU A 206 10.75 -1.45 10.47
N ALA A 207 11.86 -2.17 10.49
CA ALA A 207 13.16 -1.77 11.00
C ALA A 207 14.24 -1.99 9.93
N TRP A 208 15.49 -1.70 10.27
CA TRP A 208 16.64 -2.01 9.43
C TRP A 208 17.85 -2.36 10.28
N VAL A 209 18.83 -3.04 9.67
CA VAL A 209 20.08 -3.44 10.31
C VAL A 209 21.23 -2.66 9.65
N ASP A 210 22.05 -1.99 10.46
CA ASP A 210 23.21 -1.27 9.98
C ASP A 210 24.40 -2.21 9.66
N ASP A 211 25.48 -1.67 9.07
CA ASP A 211 26.65 -2.46 8.68
C ASP A 211 27.39 -3.12 9.88
N ALA A 212 27.11 -2.68 11.10
CA ALA A 212 27.63 -3.27 12.33
C ALA A 212 26.70 -4.34 12.92
N GLY A 213 25.57 -4.63 12.29
CA GLY A 213 24.59 -5.60 12.74
C GLY A 213 23.60 -5.06 13.78
N ASN A 214 23.59 -3.76 14.04
CA ASN A 214 22.66 -3.17 15.00
C ASN A 214 21.30 -2.92 14.33
N TRP A 215 20.24 -3.30 15.00
CA TRP A 215 18.89 -3.00 14.61
C TRP A 215 18.56 -1.52 14.91
N ARG A 216 17.88 -0.88 13.97
CA ARG A 216 17.47 0.51 14.02
C ARG A 216 16.05 0.71 13.56
N ARG A 217 15.38 1.72 14.09
CA ARG A 217 14.06 2.13 13.64
C ARG A 217 14.15 2.67 12.21
N LEU A 218 13.23 2.20 11.34
CA LEU A 218 13.15 2.72 9.98
C LEU A 218 12.26 3.97 9.97
N SER A 219 12.75 5.05 9.36
CA SER A 219 12.01 6.30 9.21
C SER A 219 12.41 7.01 7.92
N PRO A 220 11.67 8.02 7.46
CA PRO A 220 12.07 8.82 6.28
C PRO A 220 13.44 9.49 6.44
N THR A 221 13.84 9.81 7.66
CA THR A 221 15.11 10.51 7.97
C THR A 221 16.23 9.57 8.39
N GLU A 222 15.92 8.34 8.81
CA GLU A 222 16.89 7.34 9.23
C GLU A 222 16.60 6.00 8.54
N LYS A 223 17.34 5.70 7.49
CA LYS A 223 17.15 4.52 6.63
C LYS A 223 18.45 4.17 5.89
N PRO A 224 18.58 2.91 5.43
CA PRO A 224 19.69 2.51 4.57
C PRO A 224 19.72 3.30 3.25
N ARG A 225 20.88 3.31 2.59
CA ARG A 225 20.99 3.85 1.23
C ARG A 225 20.06 3.11 0.26
N ASN A 226 19.62 3.81 -0.77
CA ASN A 226 18.74 3.28 -1.82
C ASN A 226 17.43 2.67 -1.28
N THR A 227 16.95 3.14 -0.14
CA THR A 227 15.70 2.72 0.49
C THR A 227 14.62 3.78 0.31
N TYR A 228 13.42 3.33 -0.05
CA TYR A 228 12.24 4.14 -0.28
C TYR A 228 11.11 3.69 0.64
N ILE A 229 10.60 4.61 1.44
CA ILE A 229 9.42 4.37 2.27
C ILE A 229 8.20 4.38 1.36
N ILE A 230 7.34 3.35 1.47
CA ILE A 230 6.16 3.19 0.62
C ILE A 230 4.87 3.47 1.39
N ALA A 231 4.71 2.93 2.59
CA ALA A 231 3.52 3.12 3.40
C ALA A 231 3.88 3.32 4.87
N MET A 232 3.09 4.14 5.56
CA MET A 232 3.26 4.43 6.99
C MET A 232 1.92 4.40 7.71
N THR A 233 1.96 4.26 9.03
CA THR A 233 0.79 4.48 9.89
C THR A 233 0.45 5.97 9.96
N SER A 234 -0.70 6.30 10.58
CA SER A 234 -0.93 7.68 11.04
C SER A 234 -0.01 8.04 12.21
N PRO A 235 0.17 9.34 12.51
CA PRO A 235 0.91 9.76 13.71
C PRO A 235 0.27 9.33 15.04
N TYR A 236 -0.99 8.91 15.02
CA TYR A 236 -1.76 8.45 16.19
C TYR A 236 -1.76 6.92 16.28
N SER A 237 -0.58 6.34 16.19
CA SER A 237 -0.39 4.88 16.23
C SER A 237 0.48 4.52 17.44
N GLU A 238 0.40 3.26 17.82
CA GLU A 238 1.11 2.71 18.97
C GLU A 238 1.60 1.30 18.67
N ILE A 239 2.77 0.95 19.19
CA ILE A 239 3.33 -0.40 19.11
C ILE A 239 2.74 -1.27 20.21
N THR A 240 2.40 -2.48 19.85
CA THR A 240 2.06 -3.57 20.78
C THR A 240 2.95 -4.77 20.52
N GLU A 241 3.17 -5.58 21.54
CA GLU A 241 3.89 -6.84 21.47
C GLU A 241 2.98 -7.93 22.02
N ASN A 242 2.69 -8.94 21.20
CA ASN A 242 1.71 -9.99 21.54
C ASN A 242 2.40 -11.27 22.00
N GLN A 243 3.69 -11.42 21.73
CA GLN A 243 4.50 -12.55 22.14
C GLN A 243 5.88 -12.08 22.63
N VAL A 244 6.32 -12.62 23.76
CA VAL A 244 7.64 -12.37 24.37
C VAL A 244 8.25 -13.71 24.76
N GLU A 245 9.55 -13.74 24.99
CA GLU A 245 10.23 -14.93 25.54
C GLU A 245 9.53 -15.44 26.81
N PRO A 246 9.39 -16.76 26.99
CA PRO A 246 9.95 -17.84 26.17
C PRO A 246 9.01 -18.33 25.04
N THR A 247 7.83 -17.76 24.87
CA THR A 247 6.81 -18.20 23.90
C THR A 247 6.96 -17.55 22.55
N GLY A 248 7.65 -16.44 22.45
CA GLY A 248 7.92 -15.68 21.24
C GLY A 248 9.27 -14.96 21.33
N LYS A 249 9.55 -14.14 20.34
CA LYS A 249 10.75 -13.29 20.27
C LYS A 249 10.47 -11.92 20.88
N ASN A 250 11.50 -11.33 21.47
CA ASN A 250 11.40 -9.94 21.91
C ASN A 250 11.59 -8.98 20.74
N ALA A 251 10.88 -7.88 20.79
CA ALA A 251 11.11 -6.73 19.93
C ALA A 251 12.59 -6.31 19.91
N LYS A 252 13.09 -5.89 18.76
CA LYS A 252 14.51 -5.48 18.60
C LYS A 252 14.72 -4.00 18.78
N VAL A 253 13.80 -3.16 18.28
CA VAL A 253 13.95 -1.69 18.29
C VAL A 253 12.71 -0.95 18.76
N TYR A 254 11.53 -1.49 18.56
CA TYR A 254 10.32 -0.88 19.07
C TYR A 254 9.96 -1.44 20.44
N LYS A 255 9.25 -0.66 21.23
CA LYS A 255 8.80 -1.07 22.57
C LYS A 255 7.29 -0.96 22.65
N PRO A 256 6.60 -1.87 23.33
CA PRO A 256 5.17 -1.72 23.61
C PRO A 256 4.89 -0.36 24.23
N GLY A 257 3.89 0.35 23.69
CA GLY A 257 3.54 1.71 24.09
C GLY A 257 4.30 2.83 23.39
N ASP A 258 5.27 2.53 22.50
CA ASP A 258 5.88 3.55 21.64
C ASP A 258 4.79 4.16 20.74
N LYS A 259 4.69 5.50 20.75
CA LYS A 259 3.67 6.25 20.00
C LYS A 259 4.30 7.03 18.85
N GLY A 260 3.56 7.15 17.74
CA GLY A 260 4.00 7.93 16.60
C GLY A 260 3.63 7.30 15.28
N GLN A 261 4.41 7.65 14.26
CA GLN A 261 4.25 7.15 12.90
C GLN A 261 5.29 6.07 12.63
N PHE A 262 4.84 4.93 12.11
CA PHE A 262 5.69 3.77 11.86
C PHE A 262 5.64 3.40 10.38
N VAL A 263 6.78 2.92 9.84
CA VAL A 263 6.87 2.43 8.48
C VAL A 263 6.26 1.03 8.41
N LEU A 264 5.35 0.83 7.46
CA LEU A 264 4.65 -0.43 7.23
C LEU A 264 5.14 -1.16 5.98
N MET A 265 5.68 -0.42 5.03
CA MET A 265 6.21 -0.98 3.78
C MET A 265 7.34 -0.11 3.25
N ALA A 266 8.39 -0.75 2.78
CA ALA A 266 9.54 -0.10 2.16
C ALA A 266 10.12 -0.97 1.06
N ALA A 267 10.83 -0.34 0.13
CA ALA A 267 11.64 -1.03 -0.88
C ALA A 267 13.09 -0.58 -0.77
N GLN A 268 14.00 -1.51 -1.00
CA GLN A 268 15.42 -1.22 -1.15
C GLN A 268 15.92 -1.67 -2.53
N LEU A 269 16.64 -0.78 -3.21
CA LEU A 269 17.30 -1.11 -4.47
C LEU A 269 18.64 -1.75 -4.18
N ILE A 270 18.77 -3.03 -4.48
CA ILE A 270 19.98 -3.84 -4.27
C ILE A 270 20.82 -3.80 -5.54
N PRO A 271 22.07 -3.34 -5.49
CA PRO A 271 22.95 -3.32 -6.65
C PRO A 271 23.24 -4.74 -7.17
N VAL A 272 23.02 -4.96 -8.47
CA VAL A 272 23.38 -6.20 -9.17
C VAL A 272 24.01 -5.84 -10.49
N LYS A 273 25.32 -6.08 -10.62
CA LYS A 273 26.15 -5.64 -11.76
C LYS A 273 26.06 -4.11 -11.94
N ASP A 274 25.61 -3.63 -13.08
CA ASP A 274 25.48 -2.22 -13.45
C ASP A 274 24.08 -1.63 -13.20
N LYS A 275 23.17 -2.40 -12.58
CA LYS A 275 21.77 -2.05 -12.33
C LYS A 275 21.34 -2.41 -10.92
N TYR A 276 20.02 -2.40 -10.70
CA TYR A 276 19.42 -2.70 -9.42
C TYR A 276 18.33 -3.76 -9.55
N ASN A 277 18.17 -4.54 -8.48
CA ASN A 277 17.00 -5.35 -8.19
C ASN A 277 16.19 -4.68 -7.08
N VAL A 278 14.89 -4.95 -7.04
CA VAL A 278 13.97 -4.31 -6.09
C VAL A 278 13.57 -5.33 -5.02
N ALA A 279 14.05 -5.11 -3.80
CA ALA A 279 13.63 -5.85 -2.62
C ALA A 279 12.54 -5.07 -1.88
N ILE A 280 11.33 -5.64 -1.78
CA ILE A 280 10.18 -5.02 -1.10
C ILE A 280 9.89 -5.83 0.15
N LEU A 281 9.79 -5.14 1.29
CA LEU A 281 9.34 -5.71 2.55
C LEU A 281 8.07 -4.98 3.00
N SER A 282 7.03 -5.73 3.36
CA SER A 282 5.79 -5.20 3.93
C SER A 282 5.40 -5.93 5.20
N GLY A 283 4.91 -5.18 6.18
CA GLY A 283 4.36 -5.71 7.42
C GLY A 283 2.94 -6.28 7.26
N GLU A 284 2.43 -6.33 6.03
CA GLU A 284 1.14 -6.90 5.66
C GLU A 284 1.27 -7.65 4.34
N THR A 285 0.48 -8.69 4.18
CA THR A 285 0.48 -9.51 2.98
C THR A 285 -0.45 -8.94 1.89
N PRO A 286 -0.04 -8.92 0.61
CA PRO A 286 -0.91 -8.47 -0.46
C PRO A 286 -2.03 -9.46 -0.78
N TYR A 287 -1.88 -10.75 -0.45
CA TYR A 287 -2.87 -11.82 -0.61
C TYR A 287 -2.81 -12.80 0.57
N GLY A 288 -3.82 -13.58 0.76
CA GLY A 288 -3.90 -14.51 1.89
C GLY A 288 -4.07 -13.79 3.22
N GLY A 289 -3.43 -14.31 4.26
CA GLY A 289 -3.57 -13.77 5.60
C GLY A 289 -5.00 -13.86 6.15
N TYR A 290 -5.30 -13.04 7.13
CA TYR A 290 -6.66 -12.90 7.66
C TYR A 290 -7.51 -11.98 6.76
N TYR A 291 -6.94 -10.86 6.33
CA TYR A 291 -7.50 -9.96 5.32
C TYR A 291 -6.34 -9.37 4.48
N PRO A 292 -6.31 -9.57 3.17
CA PRO A 292 -5.18 -9.16 2.35
C PRO A 292 -5.17 -7.66 2.04
N GLY A 293 -3.98 -7.10 1.88
CA GLY A 293 -3.75 -5.71 1.49
C GLY A 293 -4.36 -5.32 0.14
N VAL A 294 -4.68 -6.29 -0.73
CA VAL A 294 -5.40 -6.04 -1.98
C VAL A 294 -6.89 -5.76 -1.79
N ALA A 295 -7.43 -5.76 -0.56
CA ALA A 295 -8.83 -5.48 -0.30
C ALA A 295 -9.24 -4.08 -0.82
N TRP A 296 -10.41 -4.00 -1.48
CA TRP A 296 -10.98 -2.74 -1.99
C TRP A 296 -11.93 -2.06 -1.02
N GLN A 297 -12.39 -2.79 -0.01
CA GLN A 297 -13.28 -2.31 1.06
C GLN A 297 -13.04 -3.10 2.33
N TYR A 298 -13.14 -2.40 3.49
CA TYR A 298 -13.03 -3.02 4.79
C TYR A 298 -13.85 -2.24 5.83
N TYR A 299 -14.81 -2.90 6.49
CA TYR A 299 -15.73 -2.29 7.48
C TYR A 299 -16.37 -0.96 6.99
N GLY A 300 -16.83 -0.94 5.74
CA GLY A 300 -17.46 0.24 5.13
C GLY A 300 -16.48 1.31 4.59
N VAL A 301 -15.20 1.19 4.88
CA VAL A 301 -14.17 2.08 4.33
C VAL A 301 -13.75 1.59 2.95
N VAL A 302 -13.82 2.47 1.94
CA VAL A 302 -13.31 2.19 0.59
C VAL A 302 -11.81 2.34 0.60
N LEU A 303 -11.11 1.36 0.01
CA LEU A 303 -9.66 1.23 0.03
C LEU A 303 -9.07 1.21 -1.38
N SER A 304 -7.82 1.62 -1.48
CA SER A 304 -7.06 1.63 -2.73
C SER A 304 -6.26 0.34 -2.97
N GLY A 305 -6.50 -0.72 -2.20
CA GLY A 305 -5.71 -1.96 -2.25
C GLY A 305 -5.44 -2.51 -3.65
N PRO A 306 -6.46 -2.70 -4.52
CA PRO A 306 -6.25 -3.21 -5.87
C PRO A 306 -5.35 -2.30 -6.73
N ARG A 307 -5.56 -0.99 -6.68
CA ARG A 307 -4.75 -0.01 -7.40
C ARG A 307 -3.32 0.02 -6.86
N PHE A 308 -3.17 0.02 -5.55
CA PHE A 308 -1.88 0.04 -4.90
C PHE A 308 -1.03 -1.18 -5.26
N VAL A 309 -1.58 -2.39 -5.13
CA VAL A 309 -0.87 -3.63 -5.47
C VAL A 309 -0.46 -3.64 -6.95
N ARG A 310 -1.35 -3.19 -7.86
CA ARG A 310 -1.00 -3.00 -9.27
C ARG A 310 0.19 -2.04 -9.44
N ASN A 311 0.14 -0.88 -8.82
CA ASN A 311 1.21 0.12 -8.92
C ASN A 311 2.55 -0.45 -8.41
N VAL A 312 2.55 -1.15 -7.28
CA VAL A 312 3.76 -1.79 -6.72
C VAL A 312 4.36 -2.79 -7.69
N ILE A 313 3.54 -3.69 -8.25
CA ILE A 313 4.00 -4.72 -9.19
C ILE A 313 4.59 -4.09 -10.45
N LEU A 314 3.87 -3.15 -11.06
CA LEU A 314 4.32 -2.51 -12.30
C LEU A 314 5.57 -1.65 -12.09
N TRP A 315 5.67 -0.94 -10.96
CA TRP A 315 6.84 -0.17 -10.60
C TRP A 315 8.05 -1.10 -10.37
N ALA A 316 7.89 -2.12 -9.54
CA ALA A 316 8.98 -3.03 -9.17
C ALA A 316 9.55 -3.81 -10.37
N THR A 317 8.72 -4.08 -11.37
CA THR A 317 9.13 -4.76 -12.61
C THR A 317 9.58 -3.79 -13.72
N GLY A 318 9.59 -2.48 -13.45
CA GLY A 318 9.93 -1.45 -14.43
C GLY A 318 8.89 -1.27 -15.54
N TYR A 319 7.69 -1.81 -15.34
CA TYR A 319 6.61 -1.79 -16.31
C TYR A 319 5.42 -0.95 -15.82
N MET A 320 5.62 0.35 -15.69
CA MET A 320 4.53 1.28 -15.40
C MET A 320 3.92 1.75 -16.72
N GLY A 321 2.71 1.26 -17.05
CA GLY A 321 1.97 1.73 -18.24
C GLY A 321 1.73 3.24 -18.19
N GLU A 322 1.43 3.77 -17.01
CA GLU A 322 1.32 5.19 -16.73
C GLU A 322 2.65 5.94 -16.88
N LEU A 323 3.81 5.32 -16.61
CA LEU A 323 5.12 5.94 -16.84
C LEU A 323 5.45 6.11 -18.32
N LYS A 324 4.90 5.31 -19.23
CA LYS A 324 5.01 5.58 -20.68
C LYS A 324 4.27 6.87 -21.05
N GLU A 325 3.16 7.17 -20.41
CA GLU A 325 2.47 8.45 -20.57
C GLU A 325 3.28 9.59 -19.92
N TYR A 326 3.86 9.39 -18.74
CA TYR A 326 4.81 10.34 -18.13
C TYR A 326 6.08 10.51 -18.95
N ALA A 327 6.62 9.44 -19.52
CA ALA A 327 7.80 9.53 -20.39
C ALA A 327 7.48 10.30 -21.68
N LYS A 328 6.29 10.15 -22.25
CA LYS A 328 5.81 10.98 -23.35
C LYS A 328 5.67 12.45 -22.93
N LEU A 329 5.08 12.71 -21.75
CA LEU A 329 4.98 14.05 -21.17
C LEU A 329 6.37 14.62 -20.86
N ALA A 330 7.30 13.80 -20.37
CA ALA A 330 8.68 14.20 -20.12
C ALA A 330 9.47 14.52 -21.39
N ALA A 331 9.08 13.94 -22.52
CA ALA A 331 9.67 14.21 -23.85
C ALA A 331 8.99 15.43 -24.54
N LEU A 332 7.94 16.04 -23.97
CA LEU A 332 7.39 17.27 -24.49
C LEU A 332 8.42 18.40 -24.40
N PRO A 333 8.48 19.29 -25.41
CA PRO A 333 9.39 20.43 -25.39
C PRO A 333 9.27 21.22 -24.07
N GLU A 334 10.36 21.70 -23.57
CA GLU A 334 10.46 22.42 -22.28
C GLU A 334 9.48 23.60 -22.16
N GLN A 335 9.07 24.15 -23.30
CA GLN A 335 8.07 25.21 -23.41
C GLN A 335 6.66 24.78 -22.95
N ILE A 336 6.25 23.56 -23.26
CA ILE A 336 4.94 23.02 -22.83
C ILE A 336 4.97 22.69 -21.34
N ARG A 337 6.10 22.20 -20.80
CA ARG A 337 6.28 22.05 -19.35
C ARG A 337 6.12 23.39 -18.63
N SER A 338 6.81 24.41 -19.09
CA SER A 338 6.70 25.76 -18.52
C SER A 338 5.27 26.29 -18.55
N ASP A 339 4.51 26.01 -19.60
CA ASP A 339 3.13 26.45 -19.73
C ASP A 339 2.17 25.68 -18.81
N VAL A 340 2.40 24.37 -18.63
CA VAL A 340 1.65 23.56 -17.66
C VAL A 340 1.95 24.01 -16.23
N ASP A 341 3.20 24.20 -15.87
CA ASP A 341 3.62 24.68 -14.54
C ASP A 341 3.05 26.07 -14.25
N ARG A 342 3.06 26.96 -15.26
CA ARG A 342 2.46 28.28 -15.14
C ARG A 342 0.96 28.20 -14.92
N THR A 343 0.27 27.35 -15.68
CA THR A 343 -1.18 27.15 -15.55
C THR A 343 -1.55 26.57 -14.19
N LEU A 344 -0.79 25.58 -13.70
CA LEU A 344 -0.98 25.02 -12.36
C LEU A 344 -0.74 26.06 -11.27
N THR A 345 0.30 26.88 -11.41
CA THR A 345 0.60 27.96 -10.46
C THR A 345 -0.50 29.02 -10.46
N GLN A 346 -1.03 29.39 -11.63
CA GLN A 346 -2.16 30.29 -11.73
C GLN A 346 -3.43 29.71 -11.10
N LEU A 347 -3.75 28.45 -11.38
CA LEU A 347 -4.92 27.77 -10.81
C LEU A 347 -4.82 27.70 -9.28
N ARG A 348 -3.64 27.41 -8.75
CA ARG A 348 -3.40 27.42 -7.31
C ARG A 348 -3.62 28.79 -6.70
N SER A 349 -3.06 29.83 -7.31
CA SER A 349 -3.25 31.21 -6.89
C SER A 349 -4.72 31.66 -6.96
N ASP A 350 -5.47 31.20 -7.97
CA ASP A 350 -6.89 31.50 -8.10
C ASP A 350 -7.74 30.79 -7.04
N ILE A 351 -7.40 29.56 -6.71
CA ILE A 351 -8.04 28.82 -5.61
C ILE A 351 -7.75 29.50 -4.27
N GLU A 352 -6.51 29.87 -3.99
CA GLU A 352 -6.13 30.57 -2.76
C GLU A 352 -6.86 31.93 -2.64
N ARG A 353 -6.98 32.71 -3.73
CA ARG A 353 -7.76 33.92 -3.74
C ARG A 353 -9.25 33.71 -3.45
N ARG A 354 -9.85 32.66 -4.01
CA ARG A 354 -11.25 32.30 -3.74
C ARG A 354 -11.46 31.88 -2.30
N ILE A 355 -10.53 31.08 -1.74
CA ILE A 355 -10.57 30.68 -0.32
C ILE A 355 -10.51 31.91 0.57
N ASN A 356 -9.55 32.82 0.36
CA ASN A 356 -9.40 34.06 1.11
C ASN A 356 -10.63 34.95 1.00
N SER A 357 -11.25 35.01 -0.20
CA SER A 357 -12.50 35.77 -0.42
C SER A 357 -13.68 35.16 0.36
N VAL A 358 -13.78 33.84 0.39
CA VAL A 358 -14.82 33.15 1.17
C VAL A 358 -14.59 33.36 2.68
N GLU A 359 -13.36 33.27 3.14
CA GLU A 359 -13.01 33.54 4.54
C GLU A 359 -13.34 34.98 4.95
N ALA A 360 -12.99 35.97 4.12
CA ALA A 360 -13.35 37.36 4.35
C ALA A 360 -14.86 37.56 4.41
N THR A 361 -15.61 36.90 3.52
CA THR A 361 -17.08 36.98 3.50
C THR A 361 -17.67 36.35 4.77
N VAL A 362 -17.18 35.20 5.19
CA VAL A 362 -17.61 34.53 6.43
C VAL A 362 -17.28 35.38 7.66
N ALA A 363 -16.10 35.99 7.71
CA ALA A 363 -15.72 36.91 8.79
C ALA A 363 -16.62 38.14 8.82
N GLY A 364 -16.98 38.72 7.65
CA GLY A 364 -17.94 39.80 7.52
C GLY A 364 -19.33 39.42 8.03
N PHE A 365 -19.82 38.23 7.68
CA PHE A 365 -21.10 37.73 8.19
C PHE A 365 -21.09 37.56 9.71
N SER A 366 -20.00 37.01 10.27
CA SER A 366 -19.84 36.86 11.72
C SER A 366 -19.86 38.22 12.45
N SER A 367 -19.17 39.22 11.92
CA SER A 367 -19.16 40.56 12.51
C SER A 367 -20.54 41.22 12.45
N THR A 368 -21.27 41.09 11.34
CA THR A 368 -22.62 41.60 11.17
C THR A 368 -23.61 40.90 12.12
N LEU A 369 -23.50 39.59 12.27
CA LEU A 369 -24.33 38.82 13.21
C LEU A 369 -24.08 39.27 14.67
N ASN A 370 -22.83 39.45 15.05
CA ASN A 370 -22.47 39.93 16.38
C ASN A 370 -22.98 41.32 16.66
N ALA A 371 -22.90 42.23 15.69
CA ALA A 371 -23.48 43.60 15.79
C ALA A 371 -25.00 43.54 15.94
N ALA A 372 -25.69 42.73 15.13
CA ALA A 372 -27.13 42.55 15.23
C ALA A 372 -27.56 41.98 16.60
N LEU A 373 -26.84 41.02 17.12
CA LEU A 373 -27.07 40.43 18.47
C LEU A 373 -26.87 41.48 19.56
N ALA A 374 -25.81 42.31 19.47
CA ALA A 374 -25.57 43.39 20.42
C ALA A 374 -26.71 44.44 20.39
N LEU A 375 -27.17 44.86 19.21
CA LEU A 375 -28.32 45.75 19.09
C LEU A 375 -29.61 45.14 19.65
N ALA A 376 -29.86 43.86 19.41
CA ALA A 376 -31.03 43.18 19.95
C ALA A 376 -30.98 43.11 21.49
N ALA A 377 -29.81 42.88 22.06
CA ALA A 377 -29.61 42.88 23.51
C ALA A 377 -29.88 44.28 24.12
N VAL A 378 -29.37 45.36 23.49
CA VAL A 378 -29.62 46.73 23.92
C VAL A 378 -31.11 47.05 23.84
N ALA A 379 -31.78 46.70 22.73
CA ALA A 379 -33.22 46.92 22.57
C ALA A 379 -34.02 46.17 23.66
N LEU A 380 -33.66 44.97 23.98
CA LEU A 380 -34.28 44.18 25.05
C LEU A 380 -34.13 44.85 26.43
N ILE A 381 -32.92 45.35 26.74
CA ILE A 381 -32.65 46.07 27.99
C ILE A 381 -33.49 47.32 28.08
N LEU A 382 -33.57 48.11 27.00
CA LEU A 382 -34.39 49.34 26.95
C LEU A 382 -35.89 49.01 27.11
N ALA A 383 -36.37 47.94 26.51
CA ALA A 383 -37.75 47.47 26.70
C ALA A 383 -38.06 47.07 28.16
N ILE A 384 -37.13 46.37 28.83
CA ILE A 384 -37.27 46.02 30.24
C ILE A 384 -37.27 47.28 31.12
N VAL A 385 -36.37 48.25 30.86
CA VAL A 385 -36.35 49.53 31.60
C VAL A 385 -37.61 50.31 31.38
N ALA A 386 -38.11 50.42 30.14
CA ALA A 386 -39.39 51.09 29.88
C ALA A 386 -40.57 50.43 30.59
N LEU A 387 -40.61 49.12 30.60
CA LEU A 387 -41.63 48.36 31.33
C LEU A 387 -41.55 48.64 32.84
N ALA A 388 -40.34 48.61 33.42
CA ALA A 388 -40.15 48.93 34.83
C ALA A 388 -40.57 50.34 35.22
N LEU A 389 -40.34 51.32 34.35
CA LEU A 389 -40.77 52.72 34.52
C LEU A 389 -42.31 52.84 34.40
N ALA A 390 -42.94 52.09 33.48
CA ALA A 390 -44.41 52.14 33.32
C ALA A 390 -45.16 51.57 34.54
N PHE A 391 -44.54 50.60 35.25
CA PHE A 391 -45.10 50.04 36.48
C PHE A 391 -44.76 50.82 37.76
N ARG A 392 -43.98 51.90 37.65
CA ARG A 392 -43.65 52.75 38.81
C ARG A 392 -44.91 53.58 39.17
N LYS A 393 -45.61 53.21 40.23
CA LYS A 393 -46.72 53.97 40.74
C LYS A 393 -46.23 55.41 41.08
N PRO A 394 -46.97 56.45 40.66
CA PRO A 394 -46.61 57.81 41.07
C PRO A 394 -46.66 57.92 42.58
N ALA A 395 -45.63 58.54 43.15
CA ALA A 395 -45.53 58.81 44.57
C ALA A 395 -46.76 59.67 44.99
N PRO A 396 -47.41 59.40 46.12
CA PRO A 396 -48.56 60.21 46.60
C PRO A 396 -48.10 61.65 46.83
N LYS A 397 -48.90 62.58 46.30
CA LYS A 397 -48.71 64.03 46.54
C LYS A 397 -48.79 64.31 48.04
N PRO A 398 -47.92 65.09 48.60
CA PRO A 398 -48.05 65.52 49.98
C PRO A 398 -49.33 66.39 50.13
N SER A 399 -50.19 66.06 51.10
CA SER A 399 -51.31 66.82 51.48
C SER A 399 -50.89 68.17 52.05
N SER A 400 -51.33 69.25 51.47
CA SER A 400 -51.22 70.61 52.08
C SER A 400 -52.27 70.72 53.17
N GLU A 401 -51.86 70.67 54.43
CA GLU A 401 -52.66 71.17 55.54
C GLU A 401 -52.36 72.65 55.64
N THR A 402 -53.45 73.38 55.46
CA THR A 402 -53.61 74.84 55.82
C THR A 402 -53.98 74.97 57.25
N VAL A 403 -53.24 75.75 57.99
CA VAL A 403 -53.75 76.65 59.09
C VAL A 403 -53.12 77.99 58.85
#